data_1aefc8d7099fc732244db36a065cddd1
#
_entry.id   1aefc8d7099fc732244db36a065cddd1
#
_cell.length_a   1.000
_cell.length_b   1.000
_cell.length_c   1.000
_cell.angle_alpha   90.00
_cell.angle_beta   90.00
_cell.angle_gamma   90.00
#
_symmetry.space_group_name_H-M   'P 1'
#
loop_
_entity.id
_entity.type
_entity.pdbx_description
1 polymer ?
#
loop_
_entity_poly.entity_id
_entity_poly.type
_entity_poly.pdbx_seq_one_letter_code
_entity_poly.pdbx_strand_id
1 'polypeptide(L)'
;LSPDTPAAAVAGAPGAVSDSRQTIDLTQAGFYDWRHEPWLLCAGSKRSGDETPQELEIVQVATAHEVQELEAVSVRGFENESATIEPGTLHPPAILDDPRMVLWLGRVEGKPIGAAMSYRTDEAVGIFGVTTIASMRRRGYGSALTRAAMLVETGLPSVLAPSPEGE
;
A
#
# COMPACT_ATOMS: atom_id res chain seq x y z
N LEU A 1 -2.29 14.08 -6.13
CA LEU A 1 -2.63 14.99 -7.24
C LEU A 1 -1.44 15.90 -7.56
N SER A 2 -1.26 16.25 -8.84
CA SER A 2 -0.29 17.26 -9.26
C SER A 2 -0.79 18.66 -8.86
N PRO A 3 0.11 19.62 -8.52
CA PRO A 3 -0.28 21.01 -8.31
C PRO A 3 -1.05 21.63 -9.48
N ASP A 4 -0.84 21.10 -10.68
CA ASP A 4 -1.50 21.56 -11.90
C ASP A 4 -2.84 20.87 -12.20
N THR A 5 -3.30 19.95 -11.32
CA THR A 5 -4.58 19.27 -11.51
C THR A 5 -5.71 20.26 -11.22
N PRO A 6 -6.54 20.63 -12.21
CA PRO A 6 -7.61 21.56 -11.98
C PRO A 6 -8.68 20.95 -11.07
N ALA A 7 -9.25 21.75 -10.15
CA ALA A 7 -10.31 21.29 -9.25
C ALA A 7 -11.50 20.66 -10.00
N ALA A 8 -11.80 21.15 -11.20
CA ALA A 8 -12.85 20.59 -12.06
C ALA A 8 -12.59 19.12 -12.47
N ALA A 9 -11.33 18.68 -12.49
CA ALA A 9 -11.00 17.28 -12.86
C ALA A 9 -11.43 16.25 -11.80
N VAL A 10 -11.65 16.70 -10.55
CA VAL A 10 -12.09 15.85 -9.44
C VAL A 10 -13.54 16.15 -9.03
N ALA A 11 -14.16 17.17 -9.59
CA ALA A 11 -15.55 17.52 -9.31
C ALA A 11 -16.48 16.38 -9.74
N GLY A 12 -17.35 15.95 -8.83
CA GLY A 12 -18.30 14.86 -9.06
C GLY A 12 -17.69 13.45 -8.97
N ALA A 13 -16.40 13.30 -8.68
CA ALA A 13 -15.81 12.02 -8.39
C ALA A 13 -16.29 11.53 -7.00
N PRO A 14 -16.84 10.31 -6.90
CA PRO A 14 -17.16 9.75 -5.59
C PRO A 14 -15.87 9.36 -4.86
N GLY A 15 -15.84 9.57 -3.54
CA GLY A 15 -14.75 9.10 -2.70
C GLY A 15 -13.86 10.21 -2.13
N ALA A 16 -12.73 9.81 -1.57
CA ALA A 16 -11.76 10.67 -0.94
C ALA A 16 -10.60 11.01 -1.90
N VAL A 17 -10.08 12.23 -1.77
CA VAL A 17 -8.87 12.67 -2.47
C VAL A 17 -7.82 12.98 -1.42
N SER A 18 -6.61 12.43 -1.60
CA SER A 18 -5.45 12.75 -0.77
C SER A 18 -4.57 13.77 -1.48
N ASP A 19 -4.38 14.93 -0.85
CA ASP A 19 -3.42 15.96 -1.27
C ASP A 19 -2.34 16.10 -0.19
N SER A 20 -1.24 15.37 -0.36
CA SER A 20 -0.12 15.36 0.59
C SER A 20 0.63 16.69 0.70
N ARG A 21 0.44 17.60 -0.26
CA ARG A 21 1.10 18.91 -0.28
C ARG A 21 0.18 20.04 0.16
N GLN A 22 -1.11 19.78 0.33
CA GLN A 22 -2.12 20.78 0.67
C GLN A 22 -2.09 22.00 -0.26
N THR A 23 -1.91 21.75 -1.55
CA THR A 23 -1.74 22.80 -2.57
C THR A 23 -3.01 23.07 -3.37
N ILE A 24 -4.03 22.23 -3.22
CA ILE A 24 -5.25 22.28 -4.02
C ILE A 24 -6.43 22.59 -3.09
N ASP A 25 -7.08 23.74 -3.30
CA ASP A 25 -8.36 24.01 -2.66
C ASP A 25 -9.49 23.33 -3.45
N LEU A 26 -10.04 22.28 -2.89
CA LEU A 26 -11.14 21.52 -3.46
C LEU A 26 -12.50 21.87 -2.83
N THR A 27 -12.58 22.84 -1.93
CA THR A 27 -13.83 23.23 -1.26
C THR A 27 -14.87 23.73 -2.26
N GLN A 28 -14.44 24.45 -3.30
CA GLN A 28 -15.32 24.91 -4.39
C GLN A 28 -15.88 23.76 -5.24
N ALA A 29 -15.25 22.59 -5.21
CA ALA A 29 -15.72 21.36 -5.87
C ALA A 29 -16.58 20.47 -4.94
N GLY A 30 -16.90 20.95 -3.73
CA GLY A 30 -17.74 20.25 -2.76
C GLY A 30 -16.99 19.26 -1.86
N PHE A 31 -15.67 19.29 -1.87
CA PHE A 31 -14.88 18.50 -0.91
C PHE A 31 -14.75 19.26 0.41
N TYR A 32 -14.59 18.52 1.49
CA TYR A 32 -14.29 19.05 2.81
C TYR A 32 -13.19 18.25 3.46
N ASP A 33 -12.43 18.88 4.36
CA ASP A 33 -11.40 18.19 5.13
C ASP A 33 -12.07 17.17 6.04
N TRP A 34 -11.74 15.91 5.79
CA TRP A 34 -12.28 14.81 6.57
C TRP A 34 -11.29 14.30 7.61
N ARG A 35 -9.99 14.24 7.24
CA ARG A 35 -9.00 13.56 8.07
C ARG A 35 -7.60 14.08 7.78
N HIS A 36 -6.85 14.33 8.84
CA HIS A 36 -5.43 14.58 8.76
C HIS A 36 -4.68 13.34 9.26
N GLU A 37 -3.90 12.72 8.39
CA GLU A 37 -3.09 11.56 8.71
C GLU A 37 -1.61 11.92 8.64
N PRO A 38 -0.78 11.46 9.61
CA PRO A 38 0.64 11.70 9.54
C PRO A 38 1.24 10.93 8.36
N TRP A 39 2.20 11.55 7.70
CA TRP A 39 3.06 10.87 6.75
C TRP A 39 4.35 10.47 7.46
N LEU A 40 4.68 9.18 7.42
CA LEU A 40 5.95 8.67 7.91
C LEU A 40 6.96 8.68 6.77
N LEU A 41 8.14 9.28 7.04
CA LEU A 41 9.25 9.32 6.11
C LEU A 41 10.42 8.52 6.70
N CYS A 42 10.91 7.55 5.94
CA CYS A 42 12.16 6.85 6.24
C CYS A 42 13.22 7.25 5.22
N ALA A 43 14.28 7.93 5.70
CA ALA A 43 15.44 8.22 4.87
C ALA A 43 16.17 6.93 4.46
N GLY A 44 16.63 6.86 3.20
CA GLY A 44 17.15 5.64 2.58
C GLY A 44 18.24 4.87 3.34
N SER A 45 18.97 5.54 4.23
CA SER A 45 20.05 4.95 5.05
C SER A 45 19.61 4.37 6.40
N LYS A 46 18.38 4.61 6.84
CA LYS A 46 17.87 4.20 8.18
C LYS A 46 16.86 3.06 8.08
N ARG A 47 17.25 1.97 7.44
CA ARG A 47 16.39 0.79 7.26
C ARG A 47 16.76 -0.31 8.23
N SER A 48 16.92 0.01 9.52
CA SER A 48 17.07 -0.98 10.58
C SER A 48 15.70 -1.44 11.06
N GLY A 49 15.55 -2.69 11.31
CA GLY A 49 14.32 -3.29 11.84
C GLY A 49 14.56 -4.74 12.23
N ASP A 50 13.59 -5.31 12.91
CA ASP A 50 13.62 -6.69 13.35
C ASP A 50 13.83 -7.66 12.16
N GLU A 51 14.38 -8.82 12.44
CA GLU A 51 14.54 -9.89 11.45
C GLU A 51 13.18 -10.30 10.89
N THR A 52 13.17 -10.74 9.64
CA THR A 52 11.98 -11.36 9.04
C THR A 52 11.66 -12.64 9.78
N PRO A 53 10.41 -12.83 10.27
CA PRO A 53 10.01 -14.07 10.92
C PRO A 53 10.32 -15.29 10.05
N GLN A 54 10.85 -16.34 10.65
CA GLN A 54 11.42 -17.48 9.94
C GLN A 54 10.41 -18.23 9.07
N GLU A 55 9.15 -18.26 9.52
CA GLU A 55 8.04 -18.91 8.84
C GLU A 55 7.40 -18.04 7.73
N LEU A 56 7.79 -16.75 7.64
CA LEU A 56 7.24 -15.83 6.65
C LEU A 56 8.08 -15.87 5.36
N GLU A 57 7.46 -16.34 4.30
CA GLU A 57 7.96 -16.18 2.95
C GLU A 57 7.38 -14.87 2.35
N ILE A 58 8.23 -13.99 1.85
CA ILE A 58 7.82 -12.78 1.14
C ILE A 58 8.21 -12.93 -0.32
N VAL A 59 7.23 -12.87 -1.21
CA VAL A 59 7.43 -13.01 -2.65
C VAL A 59 6.98 -11.75 -3.38
N GLN A 60 7.70 -11.38 -4.42
CA GLN A 60 7.26 -10.36 -5.37
C GLN A 60 6.22 -10.99 -6.30
N VAL A 61 5.08 -10.33 -6.43
CA VAL A 61 3.99 -10.76 -7.32
C VAL A 61 4.43 -10.57 -8.78
N ALA A 62 4.31 -11.61 -9.57
CA ALA A 62 4.74 -11.63 -10.97
C ALA A 62 3.68 -12.17 -11.94
N THR A 63 2.59 -12.73 -11.44
CA THR A 63 1.56 -13.37 -12.26
C THR A 63 0.17 -12.83 -11.96
N ALA A 64 -0.74 -12.92 -12.93
CA ALA A 64 -2.15 -12.54 -12.74
C ALA A 64 -2.83 -13.32 -11.61
N HIS A 65 -2.46 -14.58 -11.40
CA HIS A 65 -2.97 -15.37 -10.28
C HIS A 65 -2.52 -14.80 -8.93
N GLU A 66 -1.27 -14.43 -8.80
CA GLU A 66 -0.76 -13.82 -7.57
C GLU A 66 -1.36 -12.43 -7.32
N VAL A 67 -1.73 -11.67 -8.38
CA VAL A 67 -2.51 -10.43 -8.21
C VAL A 67 -3.87 -10.73 -7.59
N GLN A 68 -4.56 -11.78 -8.02
CA GLN A 68 -5.84 -12.20 -7.43
C GLN A 68 -5.68 -12.63 -5.96
N GLU A 69 -4.60 -13.34 -5.63
CA GLU A 69 -4.30 -13.70 -4.24
C GLU A 69 -4.01 -12.45 -3.38
N LEU A 70 -3.29 -11.46 -3.94
CA LEU A 70 -3.02 -10.18 -3.30
C LEU A 70 -4.32 -9.41 -3.04
N GLU A 71 -5.24 -9.35 -4.01
CA GLU A 71 -6.56 -8.73 -3.81
C GLU A 71 -7.33 -9.42 -2.68
N ALA A 72 -7.41 -10.74 -2.74
CA ALA A 72 -8.16 -11.52 -1.75
C ALA A 72 -7.60 -11.34 -0.33
N VAL A 73 -6.27 -11.37 -0.16
CA VAL A 73 -5.66 -11.17 1.16
C VAL A 73 -5.78 -9.71 1.62
N SER A 74 -5.76 -8.74 0.70
CA SER A 74 -5.93 -7.32 1.03
C SER A 74 -7.34 -7.07 1.57
N VAL A 75 -8.36 -7.53 0.91
CA VAL A 75 -9.75 -7.39 1.38
C VAL A 75 -9.96 -8.08 2.73
N ARG A 76 -9.44 -9.29 2.90
CA ARG A 76 -9.51 -10.03 4.17
C ARG A 76 -8.76 -9.32 5.31
N GLY A 77 -7.71 -8.62 4.98
CA GLY A 77 -6.92 -7.91 5.98
C GLY A 77 -7.46 -6.54 6.35
N PHE A 78 -8.08 -5.81 5.42
CA PHE A 78 -8.66 -4.49 5.69
C PHE A 78 -10.10 -4.55 6.17
N GLU A 79 -10.90 -5.47 5.66
CA GLU A 79 -12.31 -5.59 6.05
C GLU A 79 -12.47 -6.62 7.20
N ASN A 80 -12.50 -7.90 6.85
CA ASN A 80 -12.55 -9.02 7.79
C ASN A 80 -12.14 -10.32 7.08
N GLU A 81 -11.73 -11.33 7.83
CA GLU A 81 -11.17 -12.57 7.26
C GLU A 81 -12.14 -13.39 6.40
N SER A 82 -13.43 -13.17 6.50
CA SER A 82 -14.44 -13.81 5.67
C SER A 82 -14.81 -13.01 4.42
N ALA A 83 -14.28 -11.80 4.27
CA ALA A 83 -14.56 -10.97 3.11
C ALA A 83 -14.01 -11.61 1.83
N THR A 84 -14.77 -11.45 0.75
CA THR A 84 -14.44 -11.95 -0.58
C THR A 84 -14.55 -10.83 -1.59
N ILE A 85 -13.83 -10.96 -2.70
CA ILE A 85 -13.85 -10.01 -3.81
C ILE A 85 -13.79 -10.76 -5.13
N GLU A 86 -14.49 -10.25 -6.13
CA GLU A 86 -14.33 -10.74 -7.50
C GLU A 86 -12.95 -10.35 -8.03
N PRO A 87 -12.20 -11.31 -8.62
CA PRO A 87 -10.87 -11.06 -9.13
C PRO A 87 -10.81 -9.90 -10.14
N GLY A 88 -9.83 -9.02 -9.99
CA GLY A 88 -9.61 -7.85 -10.85
C GLY A 88 -10.46 -6.63 -10.50
N THR A 89 -11.17 -6.64 -9.36
CA THR A 89 -11.98 -5.50 -8.91
C THR A 89 -11.11 -4.36 -8.37
N LEU A 90 -10.09 -4.66 -7.57
CA LEU A 90 -9.16 -3.65 -7.02
C LEU A 90 -7.94 -3.46 -7.92
N HIS A 91 -7.37 -4.55 -8.40
CA HIS A 91 -6.12 -4.54 -9.15
C HIS A 91 -6.26 -5.37 -10.44
N PRO A 92 -6.46 -4.73 -11.60
CA PRO A 92 -6.43 -5.47 -12.87
C PRO A 92 -5.03 -6.06 -13.08
N PRO A 93 -4.90 -7.23 -13.75
CA PRO A 93 -3.58 -7.84 -14.02
C PRO A 93 -2.57 -6.90 -14.71
N ALA A 94 -3.06 -5.92 -15.46
CA ALA A 94 -2.24 -4.88 -16.10
C ALA A 94 -1.45 -4.00 -15.09
N ILE A 95 -1.73 -4.08 -13.80
CA ILE A 95 -0.91 -3.43 -12.77
C ILE A 95 0.56 -3.90 -12.82
N LEU A 96 0.80 -5.11 -13.31
CA LEU A 96 2.14 -5.67 -13.49
C LEU A 96 2.91 -5.05 -14.68
N ASP A 97 2.24 -4.32 -15.55
CA ASP A 97 2.85 -3.69 -16.72
C ASP A 97 3.59 -2.38 -16.37
N ASP A 98 3.30 -1.78 -15.22
CA ASP A 98 4.04 -0.59 -14.75
C ASP A 98 5.27 -1.02 -13.94
N PRO A 99 6.49 -0.82 -14.48
CA PRO A 99 7.73 -1.24 -13.81
C PRO A 99 8.03 -0.45 -12.51
N ARG A 100 7.27 0.60 -12.23
CA ARG A 100 7.40 1.40 -10.99
C ARG A 100 6.56 0.81 -9.86
N MET A 101 5.57 -0.03 -10.19
CA MET A 101 4.72 -0.70 -9.23
C MET A 101 5.32 -2.05 -8.85
N VAL A 102 5.49 -2.28 -7.56
CA VAL A 102 5.92 -3.58 -7.03
C VAL A 102 4.95 -4.05 -5.97
N LEU A 103 4.49 -5.27 -6.12
CA LEU A 103 3.50 -5.91 -5.28
C LEU A 103 4.16 -7.05 -4.51
N TRP A 104 3.81 -7.18 -3.23
CA TRP A 104 4.39 -8.16 -2.32
C TRP A 104 3.31 -9.00 -1.65
N LEU A 105 3.51 -10.30 -1.63
CA LEU A 105 2.71 -11.26 -0.86
C LEU A 105 3.55 -11.86 0.26
N GLY A 106 2.98 -11.84 1.47
CA GLY A 106 3.49 -12.62 2.60
C GLY A 106 2.73 -13.93 2.69
N ARG A 107 3.47 -15.06 2.78
CA ARG A 107 2.92 -16.40 2.90
C ARG A 107 3.44 -17.08 4.15
N VAL A 108 2.58 -17.85 4.80
CA VAL A 108 2.95 -18.79 5.85
C VAL A 108 2.39 -20.15 5.45
N GLU A 109 3.22 -21.17 5.44
CA GLU A 109 2.86 -22.52 4.94
C GLU A 109 2.21 -22.46 3.54
N GLY A 110 2.74 -21.60 2.66
CA GLY A 110 2.24 -21.40 1.30
C GLY A 110 0.93 -20.61 1.18
N LYS A 111 0.29 -20.22 2.29
CA LYS A 111 -0.98 -19.50 2.29
C LYS A 111 -0.74 -17.99 2.38
N PRO A 112 -1.38 -17.15 1.51
CA PRO A 112 -1.32 -15.72 1.62
C PRO A 112 -1.91 -15.23 2.95
N ILE A 113 -1.12 -14.45 3.71
CA ILE A 113 -1.51 -13.91 5.02
C ILE A 113 -1.40 -12.39 5.10
N GLY A 114 -0.76 -11.76 4.14
CA GLY A 114 -0.60 -10.33 4.10
C GLY A 114 -0.09 -9.84 2.76
N ALA A 115 -0.18 -8.55 2.55
CA ALA A 115 0.22 -7.88 1.32
C ALA A 115 0.90 -6.55 1.63
N ALA A 116 1.68 -6.05 0.67
CA ALA A 116 2.17 -4.68 0.63
C ALA A 116 2.38 -4.29 -0.83
N MET A 117 2.33 -2.99 -1.09
CA MET A 117 2.60 -2.43 -2.41
C MET A 117 3.57 -1.26 -2.28
N SER A 118 4.40 -1.07 -3.29
CA SER A 118 5.27 0.08 -3.42
C SER A 118 5.19 0.67 -4.82
N TYR A 119 5.27 1.99 -4.88
CA TYR A 119 5.32 2.72 -6.13
C TYR A 119 6.53 3.65 -6.11
N ARG A 120 7.40 3.48 -7.10
CA ARG A 120 8.62 4.27 -7.24
C ARG A 120 8.39 5.50 -8.10
N THR A 121 8.82 6.65 -7.59
CA THR A 121 9.02 7.87 -8.37
C THR A 121 10.51 8.18 -8.45
N ASP A 122 10.87 9.29 -9.08
CA ASP A 122 12.26 9.77 -9.11
C ASP A 122 12.72 10.34 -7.76
N GLU A 123 11.79 10.66 -6.86
CA GLU A 123 12.07 11.34 -5.59
C GLU A 123 11.87 10.44 -4.36
N ALA A 124 10.97 9.47 -4.42
CA ALA A 124 10.59 8.64 -3.28
C ALA A 124 9.98 7.29 -3.69
N VAL A 125 9.92 6.38 -2.73
CA VAL A 125 9.13 5.14 -2.79
C VAL A 125 7.90 5.32 -1.91
N GLY A 126 6.72 5.40 -2.50
CA GLY A 126 5.45 5.34 -1.78
C GLY A 126 5.14 3.90 -1.38
N ILE A 127 4.74 3.69 -0.12
CA ILE A 127 4.32 2.39 0.41
C ILE A 127 2.86 2.48 0.77
N PHE A 128 2.08 1.50 0.36
CA PHE A 128 0.63 1.48 0.59
C PHE A 128 0.08 0.05 0.56
N GLY A 129 -1.18 -0.11 0.97
CA GLY A 129 -1.84 -1.41 0.98
C GLY A 129 -1.18 -2.43 1.90
N VAL A 130 -0.42 -2.00 2.91
CA VAL A 130 0.18 -2.92 3.87
C VAL A 130 -0.91 -3.49 4.76
N THR A 131 -1.08 -4.79 4.72
CA THR A 131 -2.07 -5.47 5.53
C THR A 131 -1.63 -6.85 5.96
N THR A 132 -2.24 -7.35 7.04
CA THR A 132 -2.10 -8.72 7.53
C THR A 132 -3.47 -9.17 8.04
N ILE A 133 -3.91 -10.37 7.69
CA ILE A 133 -5.19 -10.94 8.18
C ILE A 133 -5.20 -10.99 9.71
N ALA A 134 -6.36 -10.79 10.32
CA ALA A 134 -6.49 -10.54 11.75
C ALA A 134 -5.88 -11.65 12.62
N SER A 135 -6.10 -12.92 12.27
CA SER A 135 -5.55 -14.09 12.99
C SER A 135 -4.02 -14.19 12.96
N MET A 136 -3.35 -13.47 12.05
CA MET A 136 -1.90 -13.48 11.85
C MET A 136 -1.21 -12.18 12.29
N ARG A 137 -1.95 -11.22 12.83
CA ARG A 137 -1.38 -9.95 13.34
C ARG A 137 -0.50 -10.15 14.56
N ARG A 138 0.29 -9.13 14.90
CA ARG A 138 1.18 -9.07 16.07
C ARG A 138 2.29 -10.11 16.09
N ARG A 139 2.69 -10.59 14.91
CA ARG A 139 3.79 -11.54 14.70
C ARG A 139 4.96 -10.94 13.89
N GLY A 140 4.98 -9.63 13.67
CA GLY A 140 6.02 -8.95 12.90
C GLY A 140 5.84 -9.02 11.36
N TYR A 141 4.80 -9.69 10.86
CA TYR A 141 4.64 -9.88 9.41
C TYR A 141 4.38 -8.57 8.66
N GLY A 142 3.54 -7.68 9.21
CA GLY A 142 3.31 -6.36 8.62
C GLY A 142 4.60 -5.54 8.54
N SER A 143 5.40 -5.54 9.60
CA SER A 143 6.71 -4.85 9.61
C SER A 143 7.67 -5.44 8.57
N ALA A 144 7.70 -6.77 8.40
CA ALA A 144 8.53 -7.42 7.40
C ALA A 144 8.09 -7.08 5.97
N LEU A 145 6.78 -7.06 5.70
CA LEU A 145 6.20 -6.66 4.42
C LEU A 145 6.49 -5.18 4.11
N THR A 146 6.34 -4.28 5.10
CA THR A 146 6.71 -2.87 4.96
C THR A 146 8.18 -2.73 4.57
N ARG A 147 9.08 -3.47 5.24
CA ARG A 147 10.51 -3.44 4.90
C ARG A 147 10.78 -3.93 3.48
N ALA A 148 10.14 -5.02 3.05
CA ALA A 148 10.27 -5.50 1.68
C ALA A 148 9.86 -4.42 0.66
N ALA A 149 8.74 -3.76 0.91
CA ALA A 149 8.26 -2.67 0.08
C ALA A 149 9.22 -1.46 0.07
N MET A 150 9.87 -1.14 1.19
CA MET A 150 10.88 -0.08 1.28
C MET A 150 12.15 -0.38 0.49
N LEU A 151 12.52 -1.65 0.35
CA LEU A 151 13.79 -2.06 -0.25
C LEU A 151 13.79 -2.11 -1.78
N VAL A 152 12.67 -1.78 -2.40
CA VAL A 152 12.54 -1.69 -3.87
C VAL A 152 13.56 -0.72 -4.49
N GLU A 153 13.85 0.39 -3.79
CA GLU A 153 14.87 1.34 -4.22
C GLU A 153 15.59 1.93 -3.00
N THR A 154 16.85 1.52 -2.79
CA THR A 154 17.58 1.84 -1.55
C THR A 154 18.13 3.27 -1.53
N GLY A 155 18.25 3.93 -2.67
CA GLY A 155 18.76 5.31 -2.80
C GLY A 155 17.72 6.39 -2.50
N LEU A 156 16.44 6.04 -2.49
CA LEU A 156 15.33 6.98 -2.30
C LEU A 156 14.73 6.89 -0.89
N PRO A 157 14.18 7.98 -0.35
CA PRO A 157 13.39 7.92 0.86
C PRO A 157 12.10 7.12 0.62
N SER A 158 11.62 6.44 1.66
CA SER A 158 10.32 5.78 1.62
C SER A 158 9.28 6.57 2.40
N VAL A 159 8.05 6.65 1.88
CA VAL A 159 6.93 7.38 2.46
C VAL A 159 5.74 6.44 2.65
N LEU A 160 5.10 6.54 3.81
CA LEU A 160 3.95 5.74 4.19
C LEU A 160 2.95 6.61 4.96
N ALA A 161 1.66 6.52 4.61
CA ALA A 161 0.58 7.00 5.46
C ALA A 161 -0.04 5.79 6.19
N PRO A 162 0.23 5.61 7.49
CA PRO A 162 -0.31 4.49 8.26
C PRO A 162 -1.79 4.69 8.56
N SER A 163 -2.54 3.60 8.72
CA SER A 163 -3.84 3.65 9.40
C SER A 163 -3.64 3.81 10.92
N PRO A 164 -4.66 4.24 11.67
CA PRO A 164 -4.57 4.36 13.13
C PRO A 164 -4.18 3.06 13.84
N GLU A 165 -4.53 1.91 13.28
CA GLU A 165 -4.14 0.60 13.81
C GLU A 165 -2.70 0.20 13.43
N GLY A 166 -2.09 0.91 12.49
CA GLY A 166 -0.73 0.66 11.98
C GLY A 166 0.33 1.60 12.56
N GLU A 167 -0.06 2.54 13.44
CA GLU A 167 0.85 3.45 14.15
C GLU A 167 1.67 2.77 15.24
#